data_cff006c3d2db19e337b1f33227b771c1
#
_entry.id   cff006c3d2db19e337b1f33227b771c1
#
_cell.length_a   1.000
_cell.length_b   1.000
_cell.length_c   1.000
_cell.angle_alpha   90.00
_cell.angle_beta   90.00
_cell.angle_gamma   90.00
#
_symmetry.space_group_name_H-M   'P 1'
#
loop_
_entity.id
_entity.type
_entity.pdbx_description
1 polymer ?
#
loop_
_entity_poly.entity_id
_entity_poly.type
_entity_poly.pdbx_seq_one_letter_code
_entity_poly.pdbx_strand_id
1 'polypeptide(L)'
;LGRPGVGKTTMVREIARVLANEMEKRVVIIDTSNEIAGDSDVPHIGIGRARRMQVSRTDLQHKIMIEAVENHMPEVIIIDEIGTELEAIAAQTIAERGVQLIGTAHGNYLGSLIKNPTLSDLVGGIQYVTLSDEEARRRGTQKSILERKGIPAFQLAIELNARDSWTIHD
;
A
#
# COMPACT_ATOMS: atom_id res chain seq x y z
N LEU A 1 -7.71 2.88 0.83
CA LEU A 1 -8.86 2.01 1.08
C LEU A 1 -10.15 2.70 0.67
N GLY A 2 -11.16 1.94 0.26
CA GLY A 2 -12.48 2.51 -0.11
C GLY A 2 -13.31 1.54 -0.93
N ARG A 3 -14.60 1.83 -1.01
CA ARG A 3 -15.55 1.05 -1.81
C ARG A 3 -15.22 1.15 -3.31
N PRO A 4 -15.60 0.16 -4.13
CA PRO A 4 -15.53 0.29 -5.58
C PRO A 4 -16.26 1.55 -6.06
N GLY A 5 -15.68 2.26 -7.03
CA GLY A 5 -16.26 3.46 -7.62
C GLY A 5 -16.16 4.74 -6.77
N VAL A 6 -15.52 4.72 -5.62
CA VAL A 6 -15.38 5.90 -4.74
C VAL A 6 -14.33 6.91 -5.24
N GLY A 7 -13.49 6.52 -6.21
CA GLY A 7 -12.44 7.39 -6.77
C GLY A 7 -11.01 7.02 -6.39
N LYS A 8 -10.76 5.80 -5.93
CA LYS A 8 -9.40 5.32 -5.60
C LYS A 8 -8.44 5.46 -6.78
N THR A 9 -8.83 4.97 -7.94
CA THR A 9 -8.01 5.04 -9.16
C THR A 9 -7.69 6.47 -9.56
N THR A 10 -8.67 7.37 -9.50
CA THR A 10 -8.48 8.79 -9.80
C THR A 10 -7.49 9.43 -8.82
N MET A 11 -7.63 9.15 -7.54
CA MET A 11 -6.73 9.66 -6.50
C MET A 11 -5.29 9.16 -6.71
N VAL A 12 -5.13 7.88 -6.92
CA VAL A 12 -3.80 7.25 -7.11
C VAL A 12 -3.12 7.79 -8.37
N ARG A 13 -3.88 7.97 -9.45
CA ARG A 13 -3.39 8.55 -10.70
C ARG A 13 -2.91 9.99 -10.49
N GLU A 14 -3.65 10.80 -9.77
CA GLU A 14 -3.25 12.18 -9.47
C GLU A 14 -2.03 12.23 -8.55
N ILE A 15 -1.93 11.37 -7.55
CA ILE A 15 -0.73 11.25 -6.72
C ILE A 15 0.49 10.90 -7.58
N ALA A 16 0.35 9.95 -8.50
CA ALA A 16 1.42 9.58 -9.43
C ALA A 16 1.90 10.78 -10.25
N ARG A 17 0.97 11.55 -10.80
CA ARG A 17 1.27 12.74 -11.58
C ARG A 17 2.00 13.81 -10.76
N VAL A 18 1.51 14.12 -9.57
CA VAL A 18 2.13 15.12 -8.69
C VAL A 18 3.55 14.71 -8.31
N LEU A 19 3.75 13.45 -7.90
CA LEU A 19 5.07 12.95 -7.53
C LEU A 19 6.04 12.97 -8.71
N ALA A 20 5.60 12.58 -9.89
CA ALA A 20 6.46 12.51 -11.07
C ALA A 20 6.74 13.88 -11.71
N ASN A 21 5.72 14.73 -11.82
CA ASN A 21 5.83 16.00 -12.54
C ASN A 21 6.23 17.18 -11.66
N GLU A 22 5.63 17.29 -10.47
CA GLU A 22 5.82 18.46 -9.59
C GLU A 22 6.96 18.24 -8.59
N MET A 23 7.09 17.02 -8.08
CA MET A 23 8.15 16.67 -7.14
C MET A 23 9.36 15.99 -7.81
N GLU A 24 9.30 15.80 -9.12
CA GLU A 24 10.37 15.20 -9.94
C GLU A 24 10.89 13.86 -9.43
N LYS A 25 10.03 13.08 -8.81
CA LYS A 25 10.36 11.74 -8.32
C LYS A 25 10.35 10.70 -9.44
N ARG A 26 11.21 9.71 -9.32
CA ARG A 26 11.17 8.52 -10.19
C ARG A 26 10.05 7.61 -9.70
N VAL A 27 8.91 7.68 -10.38
CA VAL A 27 7.70 6.93 -10.04
C VAL A 27 7.49 5.79 -11.02
N VAL A 28 7.32 4.59 -10.49
CA VAL A 28 6.95 3.39 -11.26
C VAL A 28 5.58 2.92 -10.81
N ILE A 29 4.68 2.72 -11.75
CA ILE A 29 3.33 2.20 -11.53
C ILE A 29 3.27 0.75 -11.97
N ILE A 30 2.92 -0.13 -11.05
CA ILE A 30 2.66 -1.54 -11.32
C ILE A 30 1.15 -1.71 -11.40
N ASP A 31 0.65 -1.90 -12.62
CA ASP A 31 -0.76 -1.81 -12.95
C ASP A 31 -1.27 -3.14 -13.51
N THR A 32 -1.81 -3.97 -12.64
CA THR A 32 -2.30 -5.30 -13.00
C THR A 32 -3.61 -5.25 -13.76
N SER A 33 -4.52 -4.36 -13.36
CA SER A 33 -5.84 -4.23 -13.97
C SER A 33 -5.91 -3.18 -15.06
N ASN A 34 -4.80 -2.50 -15.36
CA ASN A 34 -4.72 -1.40 -16.35
C ASN A 34 -5.66 -0.23 -16.05
N GLU A 35 -6.06 -0.07 -14.79
CA GLU A 35 -7.00 0.99 -14.38
C GLU A 35 -6.30 2.33 -14.11
N ILE A 36 -5.08 2.32 -13.61
CA ILE A 36 -4.34 3.54 -13.26
C ILE A 36 -3.74 4.17 -14.51
N ALA A 37 -2.93 3.42 -15.22
CA ALA A 37 -2.14 3.90 -16.36
C ALA A 37 -2.74 3.57 -17.73
N GLY A 38 -3.87 2.87 -17.77
CA GLY A 38 -4.55 2.46 -18.99
C GLY A 38 -3.98 1.20 -19.64
N ASP A 39 -4.65 0.69 -20.63
CA ASP A 39 -4.35 -0.56 -21.34
C ASP A 39 -3.76 -0.36 -22.75
N SER A 40 -3.73 0.89 -23.23
CA SER A 40 -3.17 1.20 -24.54
C SER A 40 -1.62 1.19 -24.52
N ASP A 41 -1.01 1.13 -25.69
CA ASP A 41 0.45 1.22 -25.85
C ASP A 41 1.03 2.52 -25.27
N VAL A 42 0.24 3.58 -25.32
CA VAL A 42 0.58 4.87 -24.71
C VAL A 42 -0.05 4.95 -23.31
N PRO A 43 0.75 5.21 -22.27
CA PRO A 43 0.23 5.38 -20.91
C PRO A 43 -0.79 6.52 -20.82
N HIS A 44 -1.74 6.39 -19.90
CA HIS A 44 -2.74 7.42 -19.64
C HIS A 44 -2.07 8.75 -19.29
N ILE A 45 -2.51 9.83 -19.92
CA ILE A 45 -1.93 11.17 -19.71
C ILE A 45 -1.97 11.63 -18.25
N GLY A 46 -2.94 11.15 -17.49
CA GLY A 46 -3.13 11.50 -16.08
C GLY A 46 -2.05 10.98 -15.13
N ILE A 47 -1.15 10.10 -15.57
CA ILE A 47 -0.01 9.67 -14.76
C ILE A 47 1.23 10.57 -14.94
N GLY A 48 1.20 11.50 -15.88
CA GLY A 48 2.34 12.38 -16.17
C GLY A 48 3.58 11.60 -16.61
N ARG A 49 4.73 11.94 -16.05
CA ARG A 49 6.02 11.30 -16.33
C ARG A 49 6.25 9.97 -15.60
N ALA A 50 5.30 9.49 -14.82
CA ALA A 50 5.42 8.20 -14.16
C ALA A 50 5.55 7.08 -15.20
N ARG A 51 6.38 6.08 -14.87
CA ARG A 51 6.61 4.93 -15.74
C ARG A 51 5.62 3.81 -15.40
N ARG A 52 5.00 3.26 -16.41
CA ARG A 52 4.09 2.12 -16.27
C ARG A 52 4.83 0.80 -16.48
N MET A 53 4.60 -0.16 -15.59
CA MET A 53 4.91 -1.57 -15.78
C MET A 53 3.60 -2.36 -15.81
N GLN A 54 3.31 -3.00 -16.92
CA GLN A 54 2.13 -3.86 -17.05
C GLN A 54 2.41 -5.25 -16.48
N VAL A 55 1.40 -5.83 -15.85
CA VAL A 55 1.45 -7.18 -15.31
C VAL A 55 0.55 -8.06 -16.16
N SER A 56 1.14 -8.99 -16.91
CA SER A 56 0.41 -9.87 -17.82
C SER A 56 -0.49 -10.89 -17.11
N ARG A 57 -0.15 -11.23 -15.87
CA ARG A 57 -0.87 -12.18 -15.03
C ARG A 57 -0.91 -11.68 -13.60
N THR A 58 -2.06 -11.71 -12.97
CA THR A 58 -2.25 -11.24 -11.59
C THR A 58 -1.41 -11.99 -10.57
N ASP A 59 -1.18 -13.29 -10.79
CA ASP A 59 -0.34 -14.11 -9.91
C ASP A 59 1.15 -13.77 -9.97
N LEU A 60 1.58 -12.95 -10.93
CA LEU A 60 2.97 -12.51 -11.08
C LEU A 60 3.24 -11.10 -10.55
N GLN A 61 2.24 -10.40 -10.01
CA GLN A 61 2.40 -9.02 -9.55
C GLN A 61 3.53 -8.89 -8.53
N HIS A 62 3.65 -9.80 -7.58
CA HIS A 62 4.72 -9.78 -6.57
C HIS A 62 6.13 -9.86 -7.19
N LYS A 63 6.30 -10.59 -8.29
CA LYS A 63 7.58 -10.67 -9.01
C LYS A 63 7.91 -9.36 -9.72
N ILE A 64 6.93 -8.75 -10.35
CA ILE A 64 7.08 -7.46 -11.03
C ILE A 64 7.40 -6.34 -10.02
N MET A 65 6.83 -6.39 -8.83
CA MET A 65 7.16 -5.47 -7.74
C MET A 65 8.65 -5.51 -7.39
N ILE A 66 9.21 -6.70 -7.24
CA ILE A 66 10.64 -6.87 -6.93
C ILE A 66 11.51 -6.46 -8.14
N GLU A 67 11.13 -6.85 -9.34
CA GLU A 67 11.82 -6.46 -10.58
C GLU A 67 11.90 -4.94 -10.73
N ALA A 68 10.82 -4.23 -10.42
CA ALA A 68 10.78 -2.78 -10.47
C ALA A 68 11.85 -2.13 -9.58
N VAL A 69 12.02 -2.62 -8.37
CA VAL A 69 13.05 -2.12 -7.44
C VAL A 69 14.45 -2.43 -7.92
N GLU A 70 14.67 -3.64 -8.43
CA GLU A 70 16.00 -4.09 -8.85
C GLU A 70 16.49 -3.42 -10.12
N ASN A 71 15.60 -3.22 -11.10
CA ASN A 71 15.98 -2.81 -12.44
C ASN A 71 15.70 -1.34 -12.78
N HIS A 72 14.79 -0.68 -12.08
CA HIS A 72 14.34 0.67 -12.42
C HIS A 72 14.74 1.75 -11.41
N MET A 73 15.30 1.37 -10.28
CA MET A 73 15.76 2.27 -9.22
C MET A 73 14.72 3.37 -8.89
N PRO A 74 13.46 3.01 -8.62
CA PRO A 74 12.43 3.99 -8.33
C PRO A 74 12.61 4.62 -6.96
N GLU A 75 12.14 5.85 -6.79
CA GLU A 75 11.96 6.47 -5.48
C GLU A 75 10.59 6.16 -4.90
N VAL A 76 9.61 5.97 -5.78
CA VAL A 76 8.22 5.64 -5.44
C VAL A 76 7.71 4.52 -6.32
N ILE A 77 7.08 3.53 -5.70
CA ILE A 77 6.34 2.49 -6.41
C ILE A 77 4.85 2.61 -6.06
N ILE A 78 4.03 2.66 -7.08
CA ILE A 78 2.58 2.63 -6.96
C ILE A 78 2.08 1.27 -7.40
N ILE A 79 1.32 0.61 -6.54
CA ILE A 79 0.84 -0.75 -6.76
C ILE A 79 -0.68 -0.73 -6.79
N ASP A 80 -1.25 -1.24 -7.89
CA ASP A 80 -2.67 -1.46 -7.97
C ASP A 80 -3.04 -2.76 -7.26
N GLU A 81 -3.96 -2.65 -6.32
CA GLU A 81 -4.65 -3.75 -5.66
C GLU A 81 -3.75 -4.84 -5.03
N ILE A 82 -3.22 -4.52 -3.85
CA ILE A 82 -2.52 -5.51 -3.03
C ILE A 82 -3.56 -6.45 -2.38
N GLY A 83 -3.50 -7.72 -2.70
CA GLY A 83 -4.51 -8.69 -2.25
C GLY A 83 -3.96 -10.04 -1.78
N THR A 84 -2.70 -10.36 -2.04
CA THR A 84 -2.10 -11.65 -1.71
C THR A 84 -0.99 -11.54 -0.67
N GLU A 85 -0.71 -12.67 0.00
CA GLU A 85 0.40 -12.75 0.96
C GLU A 85 1.77 -12.50 0.30
N LEU A 86 1.98 -13.02 -0.91
CA LEU A 86 3.22 -12.80 -1.64
C LEU A 86 3.43 -11.32 -2.00
N GLU A 87 2.37 -10.61 -2.34
CA GLU A 87 2.40 -9.17 -2.59
C GLU A 87 2.66 -8.38 -1.30
N ALA A 88 2.08 -8.80 -0.18
CA ALA A 88 2.34 -8.19 1.13
C ALA A 88 3.81 -8.36 1.54
N ILE A 89 4.39 -9.53 1.35
CA ILE A 89 5.82 -9.81 1.62
C ILE A 89 6.70 -8.96 0.69
N ALA A 90 6.38 -8.88 -0.59
CA ALA A 90 7.10 -8.04 -1.54
C ALA A 90 7.04 -6.56 -1.15
N ALA A 91 5.89 -6.06 -0.71
CA ALA A 91 5.72 -4.69 -0.24
C ALA A 91 6.61 -4.39 0.97
N GLN A 92 6.69 -5.30 1.94
CA GLN A 92 7.59 -5.15 3.09
C GLN A 92 9.06 -5.11 2.66
N THR A 93 9.47 -6.00 1.77
CA THR A 93 10.84 -6.04 1.23
C THR A 93 11.20 -4.72 0.53
N ILE A 94 10.29 -4.16 -0.24
CA ILE A 94 10.48 -2.88 -0.93
C ILE A 94 10.60 -1.73 0.08
N ALA A 95 9.73 -1.69 1.09
CA ALA A 95 9.77 -0.68 2.13
C ALA A 95 11.09 -0.70 2.92
N GLU A 96 11.60 -1.88 3.23
CA GLU A 96 12.90 -2.06 3.91
C GLU A 96 14.09 -1.54 3.08
N ARG A 97 13.96 -1.51 1.76
CA ARG A 97 14.95 -0.91 0.85
C ARG A 97 14.87 0.60 0.74
N GLY A 98 13.96 1.23 1.48
CA GLY A 98 13.79 2.68 1.51
C GLY A 98 13.00 3.27 0.34
N VAL A 99 12.32 2.46 -0.45
CA VAL A 99 11.43 2.91 -1.52
C VAL A 99 10.05 3.21 -0.95
N GLN A 100 9.51 4.37 -1.27
CA GLN A 100 8.16 4.73 -0.85
C GLN A 100 7.11 3.91 -1.61
N LEU A 101 6.16 3.38 -0.88
CA LEU A 101 5.06 2.61 -1.43
C LEU A 101 3.75 3.40 -1.37
N ILE A 102 2.99 3.32 -2.44
CA ILE A 102 1.61 3.75 -2.50
C ILE A 102 0.81 2.60 -3.10
N GLY A 103 -0.24 2.18 -2.43
CA GLY A 103 -1.01 1.04 -2.89
C GLY A 103 -2.49 1.16 -2.58
N THR A 104 -3.29 0.48 -3.37
CA THR A 104 -4.68 0.24 -3.05
C THR A 104 -4.84 -1.18 -2.53
N ALA A 105 -5.78 -1.38 -1.64
CA ALA A 105 -6.13 -2.69 -1.12
C ALA A 105 -7.65 -2.79 -0.94
N HIS A 106 -8.15 -4.02 -0.99
CA HIS A 106 -9.54 -4.28 -0.68
C HIS A 106 -9.85 -3.98 0.77
N GLY A 107 -10.99 -3.38 1.00
CA GLY A 107 -11.49 -3.03 2.31
C GLY A 107 -11.94 -1.58 2.35
N ASN A 108 -13.02 -1.34 3.07
CA ASN A 108 -13.59 0.01 3.20
C ASN A 108 -12.92 0.79 4.33
N TYR A 109 -12.41 0.08 5.33
CA TYR A 109 -11.89 0.64 6.57
C TYR A 109 -10.55 0.01 6.95
N LEU A 110 -9.72 0.78 7.62
CA LEU A 110 -8.45 0.30 8.17
C LEU A 110 -8.64 -0.90 9.11
N GLY A 111 -9.71 -0.90 9.92
CA GLY A 111 -10.04 -2.02 10.79
C GLY A 111 -10.22 -3.36 10.06
N SER A 112 -10.75 -3.33 8.83
CA SER A 112 -10.87 -4.53 8.00
C SER A 112 -9.50 -5.05 7.54
N LEU A 113 -8.60 -4.14 7.21
CA LEU A 113 -7.23 -4.48 6.81
C LEU A 113 -6.44 -5.09 7.99
N ILE A 114 -6.54 -4.49 9.15
CA ILE A 114 -5.86 -4.97 10.37
C ILE A 114 -6.31 -6.40 10.74
N LYS A 115 -7.59 -6.69 10.56
CA LYS A 115 -8.16 -8.02 10.84
C LYS A 115 -7.90 -9.05 9.75
N ASN A 116 -7.45 -8.63 8.59
CA ASN A 116 -7.17 -9.54 7.48
C ASN A 116 -5.82 -10.23 7.71
N PRO A 117 -5.77 -11.56 7.90
CA PRO A 117 -4.51 -12.27 8.20
C PRO A 117 -3.50 -12.19 7.05
N THR A 118 -3.95 -11.98 5.84
CA THR A 118 -3.10 -11.86 4.65
C THR A 118 -2.44 -10.48 4.55
N LEU A 119 -3.17 -9.41 4.89
CA LEU A 119 -2.76 -8.03 4.63
C LEU A 119 -2.39 -7.24 5.89
N SER A 120 -2.64 -7.77 7.08
CA SER A 120 -2.38 -7.06 8.33
C SER A 120 -0.91 -6.66 8.50
N ASP A 121 0.02 -7.43 7.97
CA ASP A 121 1.45 -7.13 8.02
C ASP A 121 1.83 -5.86 7.25
N LEU A 122 1.02 -5.41 6.28
CA LEU A 122 1.23 -4.15 5.58
C LEU A 122 1.21 -2.93 6.52
N VAL A 123 0.44 -3.03 7.60
CA VAL A 123 0.33 -1.99 8.65
C VAL A 123 1.02 -2.41 9.95
N GLY A 124 1.92 -3.38 9.88
CA GLY A 124 2.74 -3.86 10.99
C GLY A 124 2.23 -5.12 11.68
N GLY A 125 1.06 -5.64 11.29
CA GLY A 125 0.46 -6.80 11.92
C GLY A 125 0.06 -6.58 13.38
N ILE A 126 -0.60 -7.56 13.97
CA ILE A 126 -0.97 -7.57 15.38
C ILE A 126 -0.56 -8.89 16.02
N GLN A 127 -0.15 -8.81 17.27
CA GLN A 127 0.18 -9.98 18.10
C GLN A 127 -0.32 -9.79 19.52
N TYR A 128 -0.59 -10.90 20.20
CA TYR A 128 -0.84 -10.89 21.63
C TYR A 128 0.49 -10.93 22.37
N VAL A 129 0.66 -10.02 23.31
CA VAL A 129 1.82 -9.96 24.20
C VAL A 129 1.35 -10.17 25.64
N THR A 130 2.03 -11.05 26.37
CA THR A 130 1.76 -11.26 27.80
C THR A 130 2.70 -10.38 28.60
N LEU A 131 2.13 -9.45 29.35
CA LEU A 131 2.86 -8.55 30.23
C LEU A 131 3.17 -9.22 31.58
N SER A 132 4.24 -8.78 32.24
CA SER A 132 4.45 -9.07 33.66
C SER A 132 3.39 -8.37 34.51
N ASP A 133 3.19 -8.85 35.75
CA ASP A 133 2.23 -8.22 36.67
C ASP A 133 2.55 -6.77 36.94
N GLU A 134 3.82 -6.44 37.07
CA GLU A 134 4.31 -5.08 37.31
C GLU A 134 4.01 -4.16 36.14
N GLU A 135 4.32 -4.61 34.92
CA GLU A 135 4.08 -3.84 33.69
C GLU A 135 2.59 -3.64 33.42
N ALA A 136 1.76 -4.67 33.65
CA ALA A 136 0.32 -4.57 33.50
C ALA A 136 -0.28 -3.55 34.47
N ARG A 137 0.21 -3.52 35.71
CA ARG A 137 -0.22 -2.51 36.72
C ARG A 137 0.22 -1.10 36.33
N ARG A 138 1.45 -0.95 35.87
CA ARG A 138 2.00 0.35 35.44
C ARG A 138 1.19 0.94 34.28
N ARG A 139 0.79 0.12 33.31
CA ARG A 139 -0.01 0.54 32.15
C ARG A 139 -1.52 0.61 32.46
N GLY A 140 -1.99 0.09 33.57
CA GLY A 140 -3.41 0.02 33.88
C GLY A 140 -4.21 -0.89 32.95
N THR A 141 -3.59 -1.95 32.44
CA THR A 141 -4.15 -2.86 31.43
C THR A 141 -4.22 -4.31 31.92
N GLN A 142 -4.83 -5.17 31.13
CA GLN A 142 -4.77 -6.62 31.33
C GLN A 142 -3.37 -7.15 31.00
N LYS A 143 -3.04 -8.34 31.50
CA LYS A 143 -1.77 -8.99 31.21
C LYS A 143 -1.60 -9.34 29.73
N SER A 144 -2.67 -9.71 29.03
CA SER A 144 -2.64 -9.98 27.60
C SER A 144 -3.16 -8.77 26.84
N ILE A 145 -2.31 -8.15 26.06
CA ILE A 145 -2.63 -6.99 25.23
C ILE A 145 -2.30 -7.26 23.78
N LEU A 146 -2.97 -6.52 22.90
CA LEU A 146 -2.65 -6.49 21.47
C LEU A 146 -1.58 -5.43 21.23
N GLU A 147 -0.51 -5.82 20.59
CA GLU A 147 0.55 -4.91 20.15
C GLU A 147 0.82 -5.11 18.65
N ARG A 148 1.44 -4.09 18.05
CA ARG A 148 1.93 -4.19 16.68
C ARG A 148 3.07 -5.21 16.64
N LYS A 149 3.02 -6.12 15.66
CA LYS A 149 4.00 -7.20 15.50
C LYS A 149 5.34 -6.71 14.96
N GLY A 150 5.32 -5.73 14.05
CA GLY A 150 6.51 -5.26 13.37
C GLY A 150 6.36 -3.87 12.78
N ILE A 151 7.35 -3.48 11.98
CA ILE A 151 7.38 -2.19 11.28
C ILE A 151 6.40 -2.24 10.11
N PRO A 152 5.47 -1.27 9.97
CA PRO A 152 4.55 -1.24 8.85
C PRO A 152 5.26 -0.90 7.54
N ALA A 153 4.85 -1.55 6.44
CA ALA A 153 5.26 -1.17 5.10
C ALA A 153 4.60 0.16 4.66
N PHE A 154 3.37 0.40 5.12
CA PHE A 154 2.62 1.64 4.93
C PHE A 154 2.43 2.33 6.28
N GLN A 155 2.90 3.56 6.38
CA GLN A 155 2.81 4.37 7.60
C GLN A 155 1.52 5.19 7.66
N LEU A 156 0.89 5.40 6.51
CA LEU A 156 -0.32 6.18 6.38
C LEU A 156 -1.40 5.36 5.70
N ALA A 157 -2.59 5.35 6.26
CA ALA A 157 -3.76 4.75 5.62
C ALA A 157 -4.83 5.82 5.37
N ILE A 158 -5.33 5.86 4.15
CA ILE A 158 -6.38 6.78 3.73
C ILE A 158 -7.63 5.96 3.40
N GLU A 159 -8.72 6.24 4.09
CA GLU A 159 -10.04 5.70 3.79
C GLU A 159 -10.82 6.70 2.97
N LEU A 160 -11.24 6.31 1.77
CA LEU A 160 -12.13 7.09 0.93
C LEU A 160 -13.57 6.72 1.27
N ASN A 161 -14.21 7.52 2.11
CA ASN A 161 -15.59 7.30 2.55
C ASN A 161 -16.60 7.70 1.48
N ALA A 162 -16.29 8.81 0.78
CA ALA A 162 -17.01 9.34 -0.36
C ALA A 162 -16.02 10.11 -1.25
N ARG A 163 -16.48 10.61 -2.40
CA ARG A 163 -15.62 11.38 -3.32
C ARG A 163 -14.98 12.61 -2.69
N ASP A 164 -15.65 13.20 -1.71
CA ASP A 164 -15.28 14.43 -1.01
C ASP A 164 -15.05 14.24 0.48
N SER A 165 -14.97 13.01 0.95
CA SER A 165 -14.82 12.70 2.37
C SER A 165 -13.80 11.58 2.59
N TRP A 166 -12.70 11.92 3.26
CA TRP A 166 -11.60 11.01 3.55
C TRP A 166 -11.31 10.96 5.04
N THR A 167 -10.85 9.81 5.50
CA THR A 167 -10.28 9.65 6.84
C THR A 167 -8.82 9.24 6.71
N ILE A 168 -7.93 9.96 7.38
CA ILE A 168 -6.49 9.71 7.33
C ILE A 168 -6.06 9.15 8.69
N HIS A 169 -5.39 8.02 8.66
CA HIS A 169 -4.79 7.36 9.82
C HIS A 169 -3.27 7.37 9.67
N ASP A 170 -2.62 7.87 10.69
CA ASP A 170 -1.16 7.90 10.82
C ASP A 170 -0.69 6.82 11.83
#